data_27caf92862e4a607e6e1d1dc4da812bf
#
_entry.id   27caf92862e4a607e6e1d1dc4da812bf
#
_cell.length_a   1.000
_cell.length_b   1.000
_cell.length_c   1.000
_cell.angle_alpha   90.00
_cell.angle_beta   90.00
_cell.angle_gamma   90.00
#
_symmetry.space_group_name_H-M   'P 1'
#
loop_
_entity.id
_entity.type
_entity.pdbx_description
1 polymer ?
#
loop_
_entity_poly.entity_id
_entity_poly.type
_entity_poly.pdbx_seq_one_letter_code
_entity_poly.pdbx_strand_id
1 'polypeptide(L)'
;MRFLLGAKHVDGDDRLLWSRDVRFAHRLLDAVPGCRSYELDSGIVVIGPADGLTDTRASEIAAAVHSPGYGLVSLDQSLPEGERHLVALSAAVQQSGLAERIGMAQSSQMMQSKMLDYFFTLKNVHAIAYQPIVDLASGELFEYECLFRPEMPGLQTSIGSVVQAAVDTGRTIELDAFIIRIILARVGALQAARHAAGRPRIHVAVNLTPASLLADQFEAPAFATMVKAAGLQPRQITLECTEQQAVPDVGMLVKQVKALRRLGFGFAIDDAGAGYASFSLIAALRPSVIKIDREIAFGIARDDAKQALVEAFVSFGGRIGALLLAEGIERRADLAMLTGLGVDLGQGYLIGKPAADPAEPRPIETLRLDAARSAIGRRVREVNPKTRRRAIPADRPA
;
A
#
# COMPACT_ATOMS: atom_id res chain seq x y z
N MET A 1 -17.44 19.05 17.72
CA MET A 1 -16.09 19.13 17.12
C MET A 1 -15.44 20.52 17.21
N ARG A 2 -16.12 21.62 16.89
CA ARG A 2 -15.59 22.99 17.17
C ARG A 2 -15.20 23.24 18.65
N PHE A 3 -15.83 22.54 19.59
CA PHE A 3 -15.58 22.67 21.04
C PHE A 3 -14.30 21.95 21.50
N LEU A 4 -13.92 20.81 20.91
CA LEU A 4 -12.66 20.14 21.22
C LEU A 4 -11.43 20.94 20.78
N LEU A 5 -11.55 21.74 19.74
CA LEU A 5 -10.51 22.64 19.23
C LEU A 5 -10.36 23.93 20.05
N GLY A 6 -11.28 24.21 20.95
CA GLY A 6 -11.32 25.39 21.79
C GLY A 6 -11.03 25.17 23.29
N ALA A 7 -10.70 23.95 23.68
CA ALA A 7 -10.35 23.63 25.07
C ALA A 7 -9.00 24.23 25.44
N LYS A 8 -9.05 25.43 26.05
CA LYS A 8 -7.87 26.11 26.60
C LYS A 8 -7.34 25.32 27.79
N HIS A 9 -6.04 25.04 27.77
CA HIS A 9 -5.21 24.41 28.80
C HIS A 9 -5.66 23.00 29.23
N VAL A 10 -4.99 22.05 28.67
CA VAL A 10 -4.87 20.68 29.13
C VAL A 10 -3.42 20.54 29.57
N ASP A 11 -3.16 20.30 30.85
CA ASP A 11 -1.81 20.12 31.36
C ASP A 11 -1.17 18.80 30.87
N GLY A 12 0.16 18.77 30.88
CA GLY A 12 1.02 17.84 30.14
C GLY A 12 0.77 16.34 30.18
N ASP A 13 -0.08 15.83 31.09
CA ASP A 13 -0.31 14.40 31.28
C ASP A 13 -1.80 14.01 31.25
N ASP A 14 -2.63 14.75 30.53
CA ASP A 14 -4.05 14.45 30.46
C ASP A 14 -4.32 13.19 29.61
N ARG A 15 -5.40 12.50 29.97
CA ARG A 15 -5.96 11.37 29.23
C ARG A 15 -7.31 11.70 28.64
N LEU A 16 -7.63 11.07 27.53
CA LEU A 16 -8.93 11.14 26.88
C LEU A 16 -9.64 9.79 27.02
N LEU A 17 -10.85 9.83 27.56
CA LEU A 17 -11.77 8.69 27.58
C LEU A 17 -12.95 8.97 26.66
N TRP A 18 -13.35 7.97 25.87
CA TRP A 18 -14.56 7.99 25.08
C TRP A 18 -15.51 6.88 25.51
N SER A 19 -16.79 7.19 25.66
CA SER A 19 -17.86 6.22 25.89
C SER A 19 -19.19 6.69 25.31
N ARG A 20 -20.04 5.74 24.95
CA ARG A 20 -21.45 6.00 24.58
C ARG A 20 -22.37 6.03 25.80
N ASP A 21 -21.97 5.44 26.90
CA ASP A 21 -22.78 5.40 28.08
C ASP A 21 -22.69 6.72 28.85
N VAL A 22 -23.70 7.55 28.68
CA VAL A 22 -23.83 8.86 29.37
C VAL A 22 -23.76 8.69 30.88
N ARG A 23 -24.32 7.63 31.43
CA ARG A 23 -24.32 7.37 32.88
C ARG A 23 -22.91 7.06 33.37
N PHE A 24 -22.15 6.31 32.60
CA PHE A 24 -20.74 6.02 32.88
C PHE A 24 -19.92 7.31 32.86
N ALA A 25 -20.08 8.15 31.86
CA ALA A 25 -19.36 9.41 31.75
C ALA A 25 -19.70 10.36 32.91
N HIS A 26 -20.96 10.50 33.30
CA HIS A 26 -21.37 11.34 34.46
C HIS A 26 -20.79 10.79 35.76
N ARG A 27 -20.85 9.48 36.02
CA ARG A 27 -20.23 8.87 37.19
C ARG A 27 -18.72 9.09 37.26
N LEU A 28 -18.07 9.08 36.11
CA LEU A 28 -16.64 9.34 36.01
C LEU A 28 -16.31 10.80 36.35
N LEU A 29 -17.12 11.78 35.88
CA LEU A 29 -16.97 13.19 36.20
C LEU A 29 -17.16 13.46 37.70
N ASP A 30 -18.14 12.78 38.33
CA ASP A 30 -18.37 12.90 39.77
C ASP A 30 -17.23 12.30 40.61
N ALA A 31 -16.58 11.24 40.08
CA ALA A 31 -15.57 10.47 40.80
C ALA A 31 -14.13 10.97 40.57
N VAL A 32 -13.86 11.73 39.51
CA VAL A 32 -12.51 12.20 39.14
C VAL A 32 -12.50 13.71 39.02
N PRO A 33 -12.01 14.42 40.03
CA PRO A 33 -11.90 15.89 40.01
C PRO A 33 -10.99 16.34 38.85
N GLY A 34 -11.34 17.46 38.22
CA GLY A 34 -10.57 18.06 37.15
C GLY A 34 -10.95 17.54 35.74
N CYS A 35 -11.79 16.52 35.64
CA CYS A 35 -12.30 16.09 34.37
C CYS A 35 -13.30 17.05 33.73
N ARG A 36 -13.29 17.11 32.39
CA ARG A 36 -14.23 17.87 31.56
C ARG A 36 -14.87 16.93 30.55
N SER A 37 -16.14 17.13 30.27
CA SER A 37 -16.85 16.34 29.24
C SER A 37 -17.27 17.18 28.06
N TYR A 38 -17.35 16.48 26.91
CA TYR A 38 -17.81 17.05 25.66
C TYR A 38 -18.77 16.06 25.01
N GLU A 39 -20.00 16.47 24.77
CA GLU A 39 -20.99 15.66 24.09
C GLU A 39 -20.74 15.69 22.57
N LEU A 40 -20.81 14.52 21.97
CA LEU A 40 -20.75 14.31 20.53
C LEU A 40 -22.01 13.54 20.11
N ASP A 41 -22.39 13.63 18.84
CA ASP A 41 -23.52 12.87 18.31
C ASP A 41 -23.36 11.35 18.50
N SER A 42 -22.12 10.88 18.65
CA SER A 42 -21.77 9.45 18.77
C SER A 42 -21.44 8.99 20.20
N GLY A 43 -21.37 9.90 21.18
CA GLY A 43 -20.98 9.57 22.56
C GLY A 43 -20.43 10.75 23.33
N ILE A 44 -19.84 10.47 24.47
CA ILE A 44 -19.24 11.49 25.36
C ILE A 44 -17.72 11.29 25.41
N VAL A 45 -17.01 12.39 25.28
CA VAL A 45 -15.57 12.49 25.54
C VAL A 45 -15.36 13.06 26.92
N VAL A 46 -14.53 12.42 27.73
CA VAL A 46 -14.07 12.96 29.02
C VAL A 46 -12.55 13.14 28.92
N ILE A 47 -12.07 14.34 29.27
CA ILE A 47 -10.65 14.66 29.35
C ILE A 47 -10.33 15.00 30.78
N GLY A 48 -9.27 14.40 31.31
CA GLY A 48 -8.86 14.66 32.70
C GLY A 48 -7.44 14.22 32.99
N PRO A 49 -6.94 14.56 34.20
CA PRO A 49 -5.56 14.30 34.59
C PRO A 49 -5.25 12.78 34.64
N ALA A 50 -4.05 12.39 34.20
CA ALA A 50 -3.65 10.99 34.09
C ALA A 50 -3.62 10.22 35.42
N ASP A 51 -3.34 10.93 36.53
CA ASP A 51 -3.35 10.38 37.89
C ASP A 51 -4.75 10.10 38.42
N GLY A 52 -5.75 10.84 37.95
CA GLY A 52 -7.17 10.64 38.25
C GLY A 52 -7.90 9.72 37.28
N LEU A 53 -7.64 9.87 35.98
CA LEU A 53 -8.28 9.11 34.92
C LEU A 53 -7.45 7.86 34.56
N THR A 54 -7.44 6.86 35.45
CA THR A 54 -6.70 5.62 35.32
C THR A 54 -7.55 4.50 34.74
N ASP A 55 -6.92 3.48 34.11
CA ASP A 55 -7.61 2.29 33.61
C ASP A 55 -8.36 1.54 34.71
N THR A 56 -7.76 1.43 35.90
CA THR A 56 -8.37 0.76 37.06
C THR A 56 -9.66 1.48 37.46
N ARG A 57 -9.61 2.80 37.62
CA ARG A 57 -10.77 3.59 38.04
C ARG A 57 -11.89 3.63 37.00
N ALA A 58 -11.51 3.74 35.73
CA ALA A 58 -12.48 3.67 34.62
C ALA A 58 -13.15 2.30 34.56
N SER A 59 -12.40 1.20 34.75
CA SER A 59 -12.93 -0.17 34.78
C SER A 59 -13.89 -0.40 35.96
N GLU A 60 -13.56 0.08 37.14
CA GLU A 60 -14.42 -0.05 38.32
C GLU A 60 -15.76 0.68 38.13
N ILE A 61 -15.71 1.91 37.61
CA ILE A 61 -16.93 2.69 37.37
C ILE A 61 -17.75 2.09 36.22
N ALA A 62 -17.10 1.61 35.16
CA ALA A 62 -17.77 0.94 34.04
C ALA A 62 -18.50 -0.32 34.52
N ALA A 63 -17.86 -1.14 35.36
CA ALA A 63 -18.46 -2.33 35.94
C ALA A 63 -19.67 -1.97 36.84
N ALA A 64 -19.55 -0.92 37.65
CA ALA A 64 -20.62 -0.49 38.55
C ALA A 64 -21.90 -0.02 37.84
N VAL A 65 -21.77 0.52 36.62
CA VAL A 65 -22.92 0.97 35.80
C VAL A 65 -23.27 0.03 34.65
N HIS A 66 -22.59 -1.11 34.56
CA HIS A 66 -22.75 -2.08 33.47
C HIS A 66 -22.56 -1.43 32.09
N SER A 67 -21.55 -0.58 31.95
CA SER A 67 -21.23 0.08 30.69
C SER A 67 -20.75 -0.94 29.64
N PRO A 68 -21.23 -0.86 28.39
CA PRO A 68 -20.86 -1.82 27.35
C PRO A 68 -19.40 -1.68 26.88
N GLY A 69 -18.74 -0.56 27.20
CA GLY A 69 -17.33 -0.33 26.84
C GLY A 69 -16.94 1.13 26.83
N TYR A 70 -15.64 1.35 26.93
CA TYR A 70 -14.99 2.64 26.81
C TYR A 70 -13.61 2.46 26.19
N GLY A 71 -13.03 3.54 25.65
CA GLY A 71 -11.63 3.61 25.27
C GLY A 71 -10.93 4.70 26.06
N LEU A 72 -9.77 4.41 26.62
CA LEU A 72 -8.96 5.35 27.41
C LEU A 72 -7.55 5.42 26.84
N VAL A 73 -7.12 6.62 26.44
CA VAL A 73 -5.80 6.85 25.82
C VAL A 73 -5.12 8.08 26.42
N SER A 74 -3.80 8.09 26.39
CA SER A 74 -2.99 9.26 26.73
C SER A 74 -2.96 10.25 25.57
N LEU A 75 -2.91 11.55 25.88
CA LEU A 75 -2.73 12.60 24.88
C LEU A 75 -1.25 12.70 24.50
N ASP A 76 -0.94 12.63 23.22
CA ASP A 76 0.44 12.78 22.73
C ASP A 76 0.83 14.26 22.73
N GLN A 77 1.71 14.64 23.65
CA GLN A 77 2.19 16.00 23.85
C GLN A 77 3.08 16.50 22.70
N SER A 78 3.60 15.63 21.87
CA SER A 78 4.40 16.00 20.70
C SER A 78 3.56 16.59 19.56
N LEU A 79 2.23 16.42 19.60
CA LEU A 79 1.30 16.90 18.59
C LEU A 79 0.79 18.32 18.90
N PRO A 80 0.48 19.13 17.87
CA PRO A 80 -0.25 20.38 18.03
C PRO A 80 -1.57 20.19 18.80
N GLU A 81 -1.96 21.13 19.62
CA GLU A 81 -3.11 21.02 20.54
C GLU A 81 -4.42 20.58 19.84
N GLY A 82 -4.71 21.12 18.65
CA GLY A 82 -5.92 20.75 17.88
C GLY A 82 -5.89 19.34 17.30
N GLU A 83 -4.71 18.77 17.09
CA GLU A 83 -4.51 17.45 16.49
C GLU A 83 -4.46 16.36 17.56
N ARG A 84 -3.89 16.67 18.72
CA ARG A 84 -3.75 15.81 19.89
C ARG A 84 -5.07 15.16 20.30
N HIS A 85 -6.13 15.94 20.41
CA HIS A 85 -7.45 15.46 20.79
C HIS A 85 -8.10 14.57 19.72
N LEU A 86 -7.87 14.87 18.43
CA LEU A 86 -8.43 14.07 17.33
C LEU A 86 -7.78 12.69 17.25
N VAL A 87 -6.47 12.64 17.40
CA VAL A 87 -5.70 11.39 17.40
C VAL A 87 -6.11 10.53 18.60
N ALA A 88 -6.16 11.13 19.80
CA ALA A 88 -6.58 10.42 20.99
C ALA A 88 -8.03 9.93 20.91
N LEU A 89 -8.96 10.72 20.37
CA LEU A 89 -10.34 10.30 20.18
C LEU A 89 -10.45 9.11 19.22
N SER A 90 -9.70 9.12 18.12
CA SER A 90 -9.66 7.99 17.18
C SER A 90 -9.20 6.70 17.87
N ALA A 91 -8.12 6.78 18.62
CA ALA A 91 -7.58 5.62 19.34
C ALA A 91 -8.55 5.11 20.42
N ALA A 92 -9.20 6.02 21.18
CA ALA A 92 -10.16 5.65 22.21
C ALA A 92 -11.42 4.97 21.63
N VAL A 93 -11.90 5.43 20.48
CA VAL A 93 -13.03 4.79 19.77
C VAL A 93 -12.65 3.38 19.29
N GLN A 94 -11.47 3.21 18.73
CA GLN A 94 -10.98 1.89 18.32
C GLN A 94 -10.84 0.93 19.51
N GLN A 95 -10.29 1.40 20.62
CA GLN A 95 -10.08 0.61 21.83
C GLN A 95 -11.39 0.17 22.48
N SER A 96 -12.47 0.94 22.34
CA SER A 96 -13.74 0.64 22.98
C SER A 96 -14.45 -0.64 22.50
N GLY A 97 -13.99 -1.23 21.40
CA GLY A 97 -14.58 -2.45 20.80
C GLY A 97 -16.04 -2.29 20.36
N LEU A 98 -16.58 -1.09 20.46
CA LEU A 98 -17.97 -0.76 20.12
C LEU A 98 -18.17 -0.51 18.62
N ALA A 99 -17.07 -0.34 17.85
CA ALA A 99 -17.12 -0.03 16.43
C ALA A 99 -17.91 -1.06 15.60
N GLU A 100 -17.82 -2.35 15.99
CA GLU A 100 -18.50 -3.45 15.27
C GLU A 100 -19.97 -3.62 15.65
N ARG A 101 -20.42 -3.13 16.81
CA ARG A 101 -21.74 -3.53 17.37
C ARG A 101 -22.90 -2.58 17.11
N ILE A 102 -22.66 -1.32 16.70
CA ILE A 102 -23.75 -0.35 16.64
C ILE A 102 -23.51 0.64 15.48
N GLY A 103 -24.13 0.48 14.31
CA GLY A 103 -24.41 1.50 13.30
C GLY A 103 -23.44 2.70 13.15
N MET A 104 -22.17 2.52 13.49
CA MET A 104 -21.13 3.56 13.58
C MET A 104 -20.51 3.94 12.23
N ALA A 105 -21.04 3.46 11.11
CA ALA A 105 -20.47 3.73 9.79
C ALA A 105 -20.21 5.24 9.58
N GLN A 106 -21.14 6.10 9.95
CA GLN A 106 -21.01 7.55 9.75
C GLN A 106 -19.97 8.20 10.68
N SER A 107 -19.93 7.80 11.96
CA SER A 107 -18.94 8.37 12.91
C SER A 107 -17.53 7.89 12.62
N SER A 108 -17.39 6.61 12.24
CA SER A 108 -16.12 6.02 11.79
C SER A 108 -15.62 6.69 10.51
N GLN A 109 -16.48 6.84 9.52
CA GLN A 109 -16.13 7.53 8.27
C GLN A 109 -15.71 8.98 8.48
N MET A 110 -16.41 9.72 9.35
CA MET A 110 -16.03 11.10 9.68
C MET A 110 -14.65 11.16 10.33
N MET A 111 -14.34 10.23 11.23
CA MET A 111 -13.05 10.14 11.90
C MET A 111 -11.94 9.76 10.93
N GLN A 112 -12.17 8.74 10.10
CA GLN A 112 -11.24 8.34 9.04
C GLN A 112 -11.00 9.46 8.04
N SER A 113 -12.04 10.21 7.67
CA SER A 113 -11.91 11.38 6.79
C SER A 113 -11.02 12.47 7.40
N LYS A 114 -11.17 12.75 8.71
CA LYS A 114 -10.33 13.72 9.43
C LYS A 114 -8.89 13.25 9.58
N MET A 115 -8.70 11.96 9.83
CA MET A 115 -7.37 11.35 9.84
C MET A 115 -6.69 11.51 8.48
N LEU A 116 -7.41 11.30 7.38
CA LEU A 116 -6.89 11.52 6.03
C LEU A 116 -6.62 13.00 5.75
N ASP A 117 -7.48 13.94 6.21
CA ASP A 117 -7.20 15.37 6.10
C ASP A 117 -5.84 15.71 6.73
N TYR A 118 -5.58 15.21 7.93
CA TYR A 118 -4.29 15.39 8.59
C TYR A 118 -3.16 14.70 7.81
N PHE A 119 -3.35 13.45 7.43
CA PHE A 119 -2.39 12.67 6.65
C PHE A 119 -1.91 13.42 5.40
N PHE A 120 -2.82 14.05 4.64
CA PHE A 120 -2.48 14.81 3.44
C PHE A 120 -1.72 16.11 3.71
N THR A 121 -1.69 16.60 4.95
CA THR A 121 -0.83 17.74 5.32
C THR A 121 0.64 17.34 5.47
N LEU A 122 0.91 16.05 5.76
CA LEU A 122 2.22 15.51 6.13
C LEU A 122 3.10 15.18 4.90
N LYS A 123 3.27 16.12 3.97
CA LYS A 123 3.94 15.88 2.66
C LYS A 123 5.40 15.43 2.76
N ASN A 124 6.11 15.80 3.82
CA ASN A 124 7.56 15.61 3.93
C ASN A 124 8.00 14.49 4.88
N VAL A 125 7.08 13.92 5.65
CA VAL A 125 7.41 12.90 6.66
C VAL A 125 7.34 11.48 6.11
N HIS A 126 6.54 11.25 5.06
CA HIS A 126 6.37 9.92 4.50
C HIS A 126 7.63 9.42 3.80
N ALA A 127 7.96 8.15 3.99
CA ALA A 127 9.08 7.50 3.35
C ALA A 127 8.63 6.67 2.13
N ILE A 128 9.60 6.38 1.26
CA ILE A 128 9.46 5.40 0.18
C ILE A 128 10.55 4.36 0.37
N ALA A 129 10.18 3.09 0.32
CA ALA A 129 11.11 2.01 0.25
C ALA A 129 11.14 1.45 -1.18
N TYR A 130 12.35 1.17 -1.66
CA TYR A 130 12.60 0.61 -2.99
C TYR A 130 12.91 -0.86 -2.86
N GLN A 131 12.14 -1.72 -3.51
CA GLN A 131 12.39 -3.15 -3.53
C GLN A 131 12.83 -3.59 -4.92
N PRO A 132 14.00 -4.27 -5.07
CA PRO A 132 14.49 -4.66 -6.37
C PRO A 132 13.67 -5.79 -6.98
N ILE A 133 13.38 -5.66 -8.27
CA ILE A 133 12.85 -6.68 -9.17
C ILE A 133 13.96 -7.03 -10.15
N VAL A 134 14.26 -8.31 -10.30
CA VAL A 134 15.37 -8.79 -11.14
C VAL A 134 14.90 -9.71 -12.24
N ASP A 135 15.60 -9.72 -13.35
CA ASP A 135 15.49 -10.76 -14.37
C ASP A 135 16.09 -12.06 -13.84
N LEU A 136 15.30 -13.13 -13.80
CA LEU A 136 15.74 -14.41 -13.23
C LEU A 136 16.72 -15.17 -14.13
N ALA A 137 16.86 -14.80 -15.39
CA ALA A 137 17.78 -15.44 -16.31
C ALA A 137 19.18 -14.83 -16.23
N SER A 138 19.27 -13.48 -16.21
CA SER A 138 20.55 -12.75 -16.16
C SER A 138 20.98 -12.40 -14.75
N GLY A 139 20.03 -12.25 -13.80
CA GLY A 139 20.29 -11.72 -12.46
C GLY A 139 20.36 -10.19 -12.43
N GLU A 140 20.15 -9.52 -13.55
CA GLU A 140 20.22 -8.07 -13.64
C GLU A 140 18.99 -7.40 -13.04
N LEU A 141 19.19 -6.20 -12.52
CA LEU A 141 18.10 -5.36 -12.03
C LEU A 141 17.18 -4.98 -13.19
N PHE A 142 15.91 -5.30 -13.04
CA PHE A 142 14.87 -4.91 -14.00
C PHE A 142 14.29 -3.54 -13.65
N GLU A 143 13.74 -3.37 -12.45
CA GLU A 143 13.24 -2.10 -11.88
C GLU A 143 13.13 -2.22 -10.36
N TYR A 144 12.73 -1.13 -9.69
CA TYR A 144 12.38 -1.15 -8.28
C TYR A 144 10.89 -0.93 -8.09
N GLU A 145 10.24 -1.70 -7.25
CA GLU A 145 8.92 -1.34 -6.76
C GLU A 145 9.04 -0.22 -5.72
N CYS A 146 8.25 0.85 -5.91
CA CYS A 146 8.14 1.96 -4.95
C CYS A 146 7.06 1.67 -3.93
N LEU A 147 7.47 1.29 -2.74
CA LEU A 147 6.59 0.96 -1.63
C LEU A 147 6.44 2.18 -0.72
N PHE A 148 5.29 2.81 -0.77
CA PHE A 148 5.00 3.94 0.11
C PHE A 148 4.93 3.50 1.57
N ARG A 149 5.57 4.27 2.45
CA ARG A 149 5.61 4.04 3.89
C ARG A 149 5.02 5.24 4.60
N PRO A 150 3.74 5.15 5.01
CA PRO A 150 3.10 6.24 5.74
C PRO A 150 3.77 6.42 7.08
N GLU A 151 4.06 7.66 7.41
CA GLU A 151 4.51 8.06 8.74
C GLU A 151 3.53 9.12 9.27
N MET A 152 2.98 8.87 10.44
CA MET A 152 2.14 9.81 11.17
C MET A 152 2.70 9.94 12.58
N PRO A 153 3.19 11.12 12.97
CA PRO A 153 3.72 11.32 14.31
C PRO A 153 2.71 10.90 15.38
N GLY A 154 3.16 10.10 16.36
CA GLY A 154 2.33 9.60 17.44
C GLY A 154 1.37 8.44 17.10
N LEU A 155 1.34 7.96 15.86
CA LEU A 155 0.49 6.83 15.43
C LEU A 155 1.30 5.75 14.72
N GLN A 156 1.11 4.50 15.15
CA GLN A 156 1.55 3.36 14.33
C GLN A 156 0.59 3.21 13.16
N THR A 157 1.03 3.59 11.98
CA THR A 157 0.20 3.60 10.77
C THR A 157 0.78 2.65 9.73
N SER A 158 -0.06 1.77 9.20
CA SER A 158 0.30 0.94 8.05
C SER A 158 -0.31 1.50 6.78
N ILE A 159 0.30 1.23 5.62
CA ILE A 159 -0.29 1.61 4.34
C ILE A 159 -1.68 0.98 4.17
N GLY A 160 -1.87 -0.28 4.59
CA GLY A 160 -3.17 -0.96 4.53
C GLY A 160 -4.26 -0.21 5.31
N SER A 161 -3.96 0.32 6.50
CA SER A 161 -4.94 1.09 7.28
C SER A 161 -5.31 2.44 6.62
N VAL A 162 -4.35 3.09 5.98
CA VAL A 162 -4.59 4.35 5.24
C VAL A 162 -5.42 4.09 3.98
N VAL A 163 -5.08 3.03 3.24
CA VAL A 163 -5.85 2.62 2.05
C VAL A 163 -7.28 2.25 2.44
N GLN A 164 -7.47 1.45 3.51
CA GLN A 164 -8.81 1.10 3.97
C GLN A 164 -9.63 2.33 4.36
N ALA A 165 -9.03 3.28 5.08
CA ALA A 165 -9.70 4.54 5.42
C ALA A 165 -10.07 5.35 4.16
N ALA A 166 -9.23 5.36 3.14
CA ALA A 166 -9.52 6.02 1.87
C ALA A 166 -10.67 5.34 1.09
N VAL A 167 -10.73 4.00 1.12
CA VAL A 167 -11.84 3.24 0.54
C VAL A 167 -13.15 3.54 1.28
N ASP A 168 -13.15 3.43 2.61
CA ASP A 168 -14.34 3.64 3.46
C ASP A 168 -14.91 5.06 3.34
N THR A 169 -14.05 6.04 3.04
CA THR A 169 -14.43 7.46 2.89
C THR A 169 -14.60 7.92 1.45
N GLY A 170 -14.41 7.03 0.46
CA GLY A 170 -14.49 7.36 -0.96
C GLY A 170 -13.36 8.29 -1.45
N ARG A 171 -12.20 8.31 -0.76
CA ARG A 171 -11.06 9.21 -1.05
C ARG A 171 -9.86 8.50 -1.70
N THR A 172 -10.08 7.32 -2.28
CA THR A 172 -9.02 6.51 -2.91
C THR A 172 -8.26 7.30 -3.99
N ILE A 173 -8.98 8.03 -4.85
CA ILE A 173 -8.37 8.84 -5.92
C ILE A 173 -7.47 9.94 -5.35
N GLU A 174 -7.91 10.58 -4.27
CA GLU A 174 -7.13 11.62 -3.59
C GLU A 174 -5.86 11.05 -2.96
N LEU A 175 -5.96 9.86 -2.33
CA LEU A 175 -4.84 9.14 -1.77
C LEU A 175 -3.82 8.75 -2.85
N ASP A 176 -4.27 8.16 -3.94
CA ASP A 176 -3.38 7.81 -5.06
C ASP A 176 -2.67 9.03 -5.61
N ALA A 177 -3.41 10.12 -5.86
CA ALA A 177 -2.82 11.37 -6.34
C ALA A 177 -1.79 11.96 -5.37
N PHE A 178 -2.02 11.83 -4.06
CA PHE A 178 -1.08 12.25 -3.02
C PHE A 178 0.20 11.39 -3.04
N ILE A 179 0.05 10.07 -3.01
CA ILE A 179 1.17 9.11 -3.01
C ILE A 179 2.01 9.25 -4.27
N ILE A 180 1.39 9.30 -5.44
CA ILE A 180 2.07 9.46 -6.73
C ILE A 180 2.93 10.73 -6.77
N ARG A 181 2.41 11.86 -6.28
CA ARG A 181 3.20 13.12 -6.24
C ARG A 181 4.45 12.97 -5.39
N ILE A 182 4.35 12.32 -4.23
CA ILE A 182 5.49 12.08 -3.35
C ILE A 182 6.50 11.14 -4.03
N ILE A 183 6.03 10.04 -4.63
CA ILE A 183 6.89 9.09 -5.34
C ILE A 183 7.63 9.81 -6.49
N LEU A 184 6.92 10.53 -7.34
CA LEU A 184 7.53 11.22 -8.48
C LEU A 184 8.56 12.26 -8.03
N ALA A 185 8.28 13.04 -6.99
CA ALA A 185 9.23 14.00 -6.45
C ALA A 185 10.52 13.32 -5.92
N ARG A 186 10.38 12.22 -5.17
CA ARG A 186 11.51 11.47 -4.60
C ARG A 186 12.32 10.76 -5.69
N VAL A 187 11.64 10.06 -6.60
CA VAL A 187 12.31 9.35 -7.71
C VAL A 187 12.97 10.33 -8.68
N GLY A 188 12.35 11.49 -8.92
CA GLY A 188 12.94 12.55 -9.73
C GLY A 188 14.24 13.12 -9.12
N ALA A 189 14.24 13.40 -7.81
CA ALA A 189 15.45 13.81 -7.11
C ALA A 189 16.55 12.74 -7.15
N LEU A 190 16.18 11.48 -6.95
CA LEU A 190 17.08 10.33 -7.06
C LEU A 190 17.65 10.20 -8.48
N GLN A 191 16.81 10.35 -9.51
CA GLN A 191 17.24 10.31 -10.92
C GLN A 191 18.24 11.42 -11.23
N ALA A 192 18.03 12.64 -10.71
CA ALA A 192 18.95 13.75 -10.89
C ALA A 192 20.32 13.46 -10.24
N ALA A 193 20.31 12.91 -9.01
CA ALA A 193 21.54 12.50 -8.32
C ALA A 193 22.28 11.38 -9.06
N ARG A 194 21.55 10.36 -9.56
CA ARG A 194 22.13 9.29 -10.37
C ARG A 194 22.75 9.80 -11.66
N HIS A 195 22.06 10.71 -12.35
CA HIS A 195 22.58 11.33 -13.58
C HIS A 195 23.87 12.12 -13.32
N ALA A 196 23.90 12.92 -12.25
CA ALA A 196 25.11 13.65 -11.85
C ALA A 196 26.29 12.71 -11.52
N ALA A 197 25.99 11.50 -11.01
CA ALA A 197 27.00 10.48 -10.72
C ALA A 197 27.33 9.56 -11.92
N GLY A 198 26.84 9.85 -13.12
CA GLY A 198 27.04 9.02 -14.32
C GLY A 198 26.41 7.62 -14.25
N ARG A 199 25.42 7.41 -13.37
CA ARG A 199 24.74 6.12 -13.19
C ARG A 199 23.57 5.98 -14.18
N PRO A 200 23.20 4.73 -14.54
CA PRO A 200 22.03 4.46 -15.37
C PRO A 200 20.75 5.06 -14.81
N ARG A 201 19.77 5.28 -15.67
CA ARG A 201 18.44 5.73 -15.27
C ARG A 201 17.77 4.70 -14.35
N ILE A 202 17.04 5.20 -13.36
CA ILE A 202 16.23 4.35 -12.50
C ILE A 202 14.90 4.04 -13.21
N HIS A 203 14.46 2.80 -13.12
CA HIS A 203 13.13 2.36 -13.53
C HIS A 203 12.37 1.95 -12.27
N VAL A 204 11.09 2.32 -12.18
CA VAL A 204 10.28 2.07 -10.99
C VAL A 204 8.87 1.62 -11.36
N ALA A 205 8.35 0.73 -10.55
CA ALA A 205 6.95 0.35 -10.53
C ALA A 205 6.21 1.11 -9.41
N VAL A 206 4.99 1.53 -9.70
CA VAL A 206 4.17 2.39 -8.81
C VAL A 206 2.74 1.91 -8.80
N ASN A 207 2.20 1.69 -7.63
CA ASN A 207 0.82 1.29 -7.44
C ASN A 207 -0.16 2.42 -7.81
N LEU A 208 -1.20 2.08 -8.54
CA LEU A 208 -2.28 2.98 -8.92
C LEU A 208 -3.59 2.20 -9.06
N THR A 209 -4.64 2.62 -8.34
CA THR A 209 -5.90 1.89 -8.36
C THR A 209 -6.65 2.01 -9.67
N PRO A 210 -7.48 1.00 -10.06
CA PRO A 210 -8.41 1.12 -11.17
C PRO A 210 -9.32 2.33 -11.05
N ALA A 211 -9.77 2.67 -9.83
CA ALA A 211 -10.61 3.84 -9.56
C ALA A 211 -9.95 5.14 -10.02
N SER A 212 -8.65 5.29 -9.77
CA SER A 212 -7.90 6.48 -10.22
C SER A 212 -7.75 6.56 -11.72
N LEU A 213 -7.55 5.41 -12.40
CA LEU A 213 -7.48 5.35 -13.86
C LEU A 213 -8.82 5.61 -14.54
N LEU A 214 -9.94 5.32 -13.86
CA LEU A 214 -11.31 5.51 -14.34
C LEU A 214 -11.92 6.84 -13.90
N ALA A 215 -11.21 7.63 -13.10
CA ALA A 215 -11.70 8.93 -12.66
C ALA A 215 -11.90 9.89 -13.86
N ASP A 216 -12.99 10.66 -13.86
CA ASP A 216 -13.33 11.60 -14.95
C ASP A 216 -12.21 12.61 -15.22
N GLN A 217 -11.47 12.99 -14.18
CA GLN A 217 -10.35 13.93 -14.28
C GLN A 217 -9.02 13.27 -14.68
N PHE A 218 -8.96 11.94 -14.85
CA PHE A 218 -7.73 11.28 -15.24
C PHE A 218 -7.48 11.41 -16.73
N GLU A 219 -6.41 12.10 -17.07
CA GLU A 219 -5.93 12.23 -18.44
C GLU A 219 -4.51 11.71 -18.58
N ALA A 220 -4.30 10.67 -19.37
CA ALA A 220 -2.97 10.07 -19.59
C ALA A 220 -1.91 11.10 -20.08
N PRO A 221 -2.23 12.07 -20.97
CA PRO A 221 -1.28 13.11 -21.35
C PRO A 221 -0.89 14.05 -20.19
N ALA A 222 -1.85 14.43 -19.32
CA ALA A 222 -1.59 15.26 -18.15
C ALA A 222 -0.69 14.52 -17.15
N PHE A 223 -0.96 13.21 -16.93
CA PHE A 223 -0.11 12.37 -16.11
C PHE A 223 1.32 12.27 -16.66
N ALA A 224 1.48 12.07 -17.97
CA ALA A 224 2.80 12.07 -18.61
C ALA A 224 3.54 13.42 -18.47
N THR A 225 2.81 14.53 -18.49
CA THR A 225 3.38 15.87 -18.25
C THR A 225 3.87 16.00 -16.81
N MET A 226 3.12 15.51 -15.82
CA MET A 226 3.53 15.48 -14.41
C MET A 226 4.80 14.65 -14.20
N VAL A 227 4.91 13.48 -14.83
CA VAL A 227 6.10 12.62 -14.79
C VAL A 227 7.33 13.36 -15.38
N LYS A 228 7.15 14.02 -16.52
CA LYS A 228 8.22 14.79 -17.14
C LYS A 228 8.65 16.00 -16.30
N ALA A 229 7.72 16.68 -15.67
CA ALA A 229 8.00 17.80 -14.76
C ALA A 229 8.83 17.36 -13.54
N ALA A 230 8.71 16.10 -13.12
CA ALA A 230 9.55 15.50 -12.08
C ALA A 230 10.96 15.08 -12.59
N GLY A 231 11.31 15.36 -13.84
CA GLY A 231 12.60 14.97 -14.43
C GLY A 231 12.68 13.51 -14.89
N LEU A 232 11.55 12.84 -14.98
CA LEU A 232 11.43 11.43 -15.37
C LEU A 232 10.85 11.31 -16.79
N GLN A 233 10.97 10.12 -17.35
CA GLN A 233 10.33 9.78 -18.62
C GLN A 233 9.26 8.71 -18.39
N PRO A 234 8.13 8.75 -19.13
CA PRO A 234 7.08 7.73 -18.99
C PRO A 234 7.60 6.27 -19.03
N ARG A 235 8.58 5.99 -19.88
CA ARG A 235 9.20 4.66 -20.00
C ARG A 235 9.96 4.17 -18.75
N GLN A 236 10.23 5.06 -17.80
CA GLN A 236 10.85 4.70 -16.53
C GLN A 236 9.82 4.28 -15.47
N ILE A 237 8.53 4.40 -15.78
CA ILE A 237 7.43 4.16 -14.85
C ILE A 237 6.60 2.98 -15.35
N THR A 238 6.48 1.94 -14.54
CA THR A 238 5.48 0.89 -14.66
C THR A 238 4.35 1.18 -13.68
N LEU A 239 3.11 1.25 -14.16
CA LEU A 239 1.93 1.40 -13.31
C LEU A 239 1.41 0.01 -12.95
N GLU A 240 1.31 -0.27 -11.66
CA GLU A 240 0.79 -1.53 -11.13
C GLU A 240 -0.64 -1.35 -10.68
N CYS A 241 -1.52 -2.24 -11.12
CA CYS A 241 -2.94 -2.19 -10.83
C CYS A 241 -3.37 -3.52 -10.22
N THR A 242 -3.90 -3.47 -8.99
CA THR A 242 -4.37 -4.69 -8.32
C THR A 242 -5.65 -5.21 -8.95
N GLU A 243 -5.73 -6.53 -9.09
CA GLU A 243 -6.92 -7.22 -9.56
C GLU A 243 -8.05 -7.32 -8.53
N GLN A 244 -7.72 -7.15 -7.25
CA GLN A 244 -8.66 -7.36 -6.15
C GLN A 244 -9.79 -6.30 -6.10
N GLN A 245 -9.65 -5.21 -6.83
CA GLN A 245 -10.68 -4.18 -6.91
C GLN A 245 -11.61 -4.41 -8.09
N ALA A 246 -12.92 -4.36 -7.83
CA ALA A 246 -13.92 -4.44 -8.88
C ALA A 246 -13.72 -3.33 -9.91
N VAL A 247 -13.61 -3.70 -11.19
CA VAL A 247 -13.49 -2.76 -12.30
C VAL A 247 -14.87 -2.54 -12.91
N PRO A 248 -15.52 -1.40 -12.65
CA PRO A 248 -16.90 -1.16 -13.11
C PRO A 248 -16.99 -1.00 -14.63
N ASP A 249 -15.94 -0.49 -15.29
CA ASP A 249 -15.87 -0.34 -16.74
C ASP A 249 -14.52 -0.82 -17.30
N VAL A 250 -14.48 -2.10 -17.69
CA VAL A 250 -13.30 -2.71 -18.30
C VAL A 250 -12.96 -2.05 -19.63
N GLY A 251 -13.96 -1.63 -20.40
CA GLY A 251 -13.75 -0.98 -21.71
C GLY A 251 -13.02 0.36 -21.57
N MET A 252 -13.41 1.18 -20.59
CA MET A 252 -12.75 2.44 -20.30
C MET A 252 -11.34 2.19 -19.77
N LEU A 253 -11.15 1.23 -18.86
CA LEU A 253 -9.81 0.87 -18.34
C LEU A 253 -8.87 0.46 -19.47
N VAL A 254 -9.33 -0.36 -20.41
CA VAL A 254 -8.55 -0.75 -21.60
C VAL A 254 -8.15 0.46 -22.43
N LYS A 255 -9.04 1.47 -22.60
CA LYS A 255 -8.73 2.71 -23.31
C LYS A 255 -7.64 3.51 -22.61
N GLN A 256 -7.73 3.67 -21.28
CA GLN A 256 -6.74 4.39 -20.48
C GLN A 256 -5.37 3.69 -20.52
N VAL A 257 -5.34 2.36 -20.32
CA VAL A 257 -4.10 1.59 -20.40
C VAL A 257 -3.46 1.71 -21.79
N LYS A 258 -4.25 1.65 -22.87
CA LYS A 258 -3.74 1.88 -24.23
C LYS A 258 -3.18 3.29 -24.42
N ALA A 259 -3.81 4.31 -23.87
CA ALA A 259 -3.34 5.70 -23.92
C ALA A 259 -2.00 5.86 -23.18
N LEU A 260 -1.88 5.32 -21.97
CA LEU A 260 -0.64 5.31 -21.19
C LEU A 260 0.50 4.60 -21.92
N ARG A 261 0.24 3.44 -22.50
CA ARG A 261 1.25 2.69 -23.27
C ARG A 261 1.74 3.43 -24.52
N ARG A 262 0.86 4.16 -25.22
CA ARG A 262 1.28 5.03 -26.35
C ARG A 262 2.21 6.14 -25.91
N LEU A 263 2.12 6.58 -24.66
CA LEU A 263 3.01 7.58 -24.06
C LEU A 263 4.30 6.97 -23.51
N GLY A 264 4.40 5.63 -23.52
CA GLY A 264 5.61 4.89 -23.12
C GLY A 264 5.58 4.30 -21.72
N PHE A 265 4.49 4.39 -20.98
CA PHE A 265 4.38 3.75 -19.66
C PHE A 265 4.36 2.23 -19.77
N GLY A 266 5.01 1.55 -18.79
CA GLY A 266 4.74 0.14 -18.49
C GLY A 266 3.40 -0.01 -17.76
N PHE A 267 2.80 -1.18 -17.86
CA PHE A 267 1.59 -1.52 -17.12
C PHE A 267 1.68 -2.95 -16.60
N ALA A 268 1.45 -3.13 -15.31
CA ALA A 268 1.45 -4.42 -14.65
C ALA A 268 0.11 -4.71 -14.00
N ILE A 269 -0.29 -5.97 -13.97
CA ILE A 269 -1.37 -6.46 -13.13
C ILE A 269 -0.74 -7.10 -11.90
N ASP A 270 -1.20 -6.67 -10.74
CA ASP A 270 -0.72 -7.13 -9.43
C ASP A 270 -1.65 -8.18 -8.81
N ASP A 271 -1.09 -9.01 -7.89
CA ASP A 271 -1.78 -10.05 -7.13
C ASP A 271 -2.48 -11.12 -7.99
N ALA A 272 -1.99 -11.40 -9.21
CA ALA A 272 -2.63 -12.36 -10.10
C ALA A 272 -2.68 -13.77 -9.47
N GLY A 273 -3.90 -14.29 -9.34
CA GLY A 273 -4.20 -15.62 -8.80
C GLY A 273 -4.57 -15.66 -7.32
N ALA A 274 -4.51 -14.54 -6.59
CA ALA A 274 -4.98 -14.45 -5.19
C ALA A 274 -6.48 -14.18 -5.08
N GLY A 275 -7.16 -13.81 -6.16
CA GLY A 275 -8.56 -13.40 -6.12
C GLY A 275 -9.33 -13.56 -7.43
N TYR A 276 -10.06 -12.53 -7.81
CA TYR A 276 -11.04 -12.52 -8.90
C TYR A 276 -10.49 -12.15 -10.27
N ALA A 277 -9.17 -11.92 -10.47
CA ALA A 277 -8.69 -11.62 -11.81
C ALA A 277 -8.94 -12.80 -12.73
N SER A 278 -9.94 -12.60 -13.51
CA SER A 278 -10.15 -13.52 -14.61
C SER A 278 -9.05 -13.31 -15.63
N PHE A 279 -8.49 -14.40 -16.17
CA PHE A 279 -7.64 -14.36 -17.36
C PHE A 279 -8.25 -13.47 -18.48
N SER A 280 -9.58 -13.25 -18.45
CA SER A 280 -10.28 -12.36 -19.36
C SER A 280 -9.90 -10.88 -19.17
N LEU A 281 -9.76 -10.40 -17.94
CA LEU A 281 -9.31 -9.03 -17.66
C LEU A 281 -7.85 -8.84 -18.08
N ILE A 282 -6.97 -9.78 -17.71
CA ILE A 282 -5.56 -9.74 -18.11
C ILE A 282 -5.44 -9.79 -19.66
N ALA A 283 -6.24 -10.65 -20.33
CA ALA A 283 -6.26 -10.73 -21.80
C ALA A 283 -6.74 -9.41 -22.44
N ALA A 284 -7.73 -8.74 -21.85
CA ALA A 284 -8.25 -7.45 -22.34
C ALA A 284 -7.24 -6.33 -22.17
N LEU A 285 -6.59 -6.24 -21.01
CA LEU A 285 -5.62 -5.19 -20.67
C LEU A 285 -4.27 -5.42 -21.35
N ARG A 286 -3.87 -6.67 -21.60
CA ARG A 286 -2.56 -7.07 -22.16
C ARG A 286 -1.39 -6.37 -21.45
N PRO A 287 -1.20 -6.58 -20.14
CA PRO A 287 -0.14 -5.92 -19.38
C PRO A 287 1.25 -6.28 -19.94
N SER A 288 2.26 -5.45 -19.63
CA SER A 288 3.66 -5.80 -19.90
C SER A 288 4.22 -6.78 -18.86
N VAL A 289 3.66 -6.76 -17.65
CA VAL A 289 4.04 -7.64 -16.54
C VAL A 289 2.77 -8.20 -15.87
N ILE A 290 2.79 -9.47 -15.52
CA ILE A 290 1.80 -10.12 -14.64
C ILE A 290 2.56 -10.52 -13.38
N LYS A 291 2.15 -9.99 -12.22
CA LYS A 291 2.75 -10.30 -10.93
C LYS A 291 1.96 -11.44 -10.29
N ILE A 292 2.64 -12.53 -9.97
CA ILE A 292 2.07 -13.67 -9.26
C ILE A 292 2.25 -13.43 -7.77
N ASP A 293 1.13 -13.47 -7.05
CA ASP A 293 1.10 -13.26 -5.61
C ASP A 293 2.02 -14.22 -4.84
N ARG A 294 2.52 -13.73 -3.71
CA ARG A 294 3.36 -14.48 -2.78
C ARG A 294 2.74 -15.80 -2.34
N GLU A 295 1.40 -15.87 -2.17
CA GLU A 295 0.73 -17.11 -1.74
C GLU A 295 0.93 -18.25 -2.72
N ILE A 296 1.05 -17.96 -4.00
CA ILE A 296 1.35 -18.95 -5.04
C ILE A 296 2.86 -19.26 -5.08
N ALA A 297 3.69 -18.22 -5.03
CA ALA A 297 5.13 -18.37 -5.16
C ALA A 297 5.79 -19.06 -3.95
N PHE A 298 5.30 -18.79 -2.74
CA PHE A 298 5.86 -19.34 -1.51
C PHE A 298 5.52 -20.83 -1.33
N GLY A 299 6.55 -21.66 -1.20
CA GLY A 299 6.44 -23.10 -1.01
C GLY A 299 6.20 -23.88 -2.31
N ILE A 300 6.25 -23.23 -3.48
CA ILE A 300 6.00 -23.83 -4.80
C ILE A 300 6.90 -25.03 -5.11
N ALA A 301 8.12 -25.06 -4.55
CA ALA A 301 9.04 -26.17 -4.76
C ALA A 301 8.50 -27.54 -4.28
N ARG A 302 7.44 -27.55 -3.47
CA ARG A 302 6.85 -28.77 -2.89
C ARG A 302 5.33 -28.87 -3.13
N ASP A 303 4.80 -28.12 -4.08
CA ASP A 303 3.37 -28.04 -4.34
C ASP A 303 3.09 -28.12 -5.84
N ASP A 304 2.70 -29.31 -6.29
CA ASP A 304 2.45 -29.58 -7.72
C ASP A 304 1.27 -28.75 -8.26
N ALA A 305 0.29 -28.41 -7.42
CA ALA A 305 -0.84 -27.58 -7.86
C ALA A 305 -0.40 -26.14 -8.15
N LYS A 306 0.45 -25.58 -7.28
CA LYS A 306 1.06 -24.25 -7.51
C LYS A 306 1.97 -24.25 -8.74
N GLN A 307 2.74 -25.32 -8.95
CA GLN A 307 3.57 -25.47 -10.16
C GLN A 307 2.71 -25.48 -11.42
N ALA A 308 1.65 -26.27 -11.47
CA ALA A 308 0.73 -26.32 -12.60
C ALA A 308 0.06 -24.97 -12.89
N LEU A 309 -0.30 -24.22 -11.82
CA LEU A 309 -0.86 -22.87 -11.94
C LEU A 309 0.15 -21.89 -12.54
N VAL A 310 1.39 -21.90 -12.07
CA VAL A 310 2.47 -21.03 -12.59
C VAL A 310 2.80 -21.40 -14.05
N GLU A 311 2.83 -22.69 -14.42
CA GLU A 311 2.98 -23.13 -15.80
C GLU A 311 1.87 -22.57 -16.71
N ALA A 312 0.63 -22.56 -16.23
CA ALA A 312 -0.48 -21.96 -16.96
C ALA A 312 -0.28 -20.44 -17.16
N PHE A 313 0.15 -19.71 -16.12
CA PHE A 313 0.48 -18.28 -16.24
C PHE A 313 1.66 -18.02 -17.18
N VAL A 314 2.72 -18.82 -17.13
CA VAL A 314 3.88 -18.72 -18.04
C VAL A 314 3.44 -18.92 -19.50
N SER A 315 2.62 -19.95 -19.75
CA SER A 315 2.09 -20.21 -21.08
C SER A 315 1.20 -19.08 -21.58
N PHE A 316 0.30 -18.59 -20.71
CA PHE A 316 -0.62 -17.50 -21.03
C PHE A 316 0.13 -16.18 -21.27
N GLY A 317 1.02 -15.80 -20.35
CA GLY A 317 1.84 -14.58 -20.45
C GLY A 317 2.67 -14.55 -21.73
N GLY A 318 3.32 -15.68 -22.06
CA GLY A 318 4.09 -15.82 -23.29
C GLY A 318 3.26 -15.59 -24.56
N ARG A 319 1.99 -16.00 -24.59
CA ARG A 319 1.09 -15.80 -25.74
C ARG A 319 0.65 -14.35 -25.91
N ILE A 320 0.45 -13.60 -24.83
CA ILE A 320 0.02 -12.21 -24.89
C ILE A 320 1.20 -11.22 -24.88
N GLY A 321 2.45 -11.73 -24.74
CA GLY A 321 3.69 -10.94 -24.73
C GLY A 321 3.94 -10.23 -23.40
N ALA A 322 3.41 -10.75 -22.29
CA ALA A 322 3.66 -10.27 -20.93
C ALA A 322 4.81 -11.05 -20.27
N LEU A 323 5.62 -10.36 -19.47
CA LEU A 323 6.57 -10.99 -18.57
C LEU A 323 5.86 -11.45 -17.30
N LEU A 324 6.31 -12.55 -16.72
CA LEU A 324 5.79 -13.07 -15.49
C LEU A 324 6.74 -12.75 -14.34
N LEU A 325 6.26 -12.05 -13.33
CA LEU A 325 6.98 -11.71 -12.11
C LEU A 325 6.45 -12.54 -10.93
N ALA A 326 7.32 -13.27 -10.25
CA ALA A 326 6.96 -13.94 -9.00
C ALA A 326 7.37 -13.09 -7.79
N GLU A 327 6.43 -12.90 -6.89
CA GLU A 327 6.62 -12.14 -5.66
C GLU A 327 6.95 -13.01 -4.45
N GLY A 328 7.46 -12.38 -3.38
CA GLY A 328 7.67 -13.04 -2.11
C GLY A 328 8.66 -14.20 -2.14
N ILE A 329 9.65 -14.16 -3.03
CA ILE A 329 10.70 -15.19 -3.09
C ILE A 329 11.61 -15.07 -1.87
N GLU A 330 11.46 -16.02 -0.93
CA GLU A 330 12.23 -16.06 0.31
C GLU A 330 13.18 -17.26 0.40
N ARG A 331 12.94 -18.30 -0.40
CA ARG A 331 13.65 -19.57 -0.34
C ARG A 331 14.35 -19.87 -1.67
N ARG A 332 15.58 -20.42 -1.57
CA ARG A 332 16.35 -20.85 -2.75
C ARG A 332 15.65 -21.93 -3.57
N ALA A 333 14.94 -22.85 -2.91
CA ALA A 333 14.20 -23.91 -3.59
C ALA A 333 13.07 -23.35 -4.46
N ASP A 334 12.31 -22.36 -3.93
CA ASP A 334 11.23 -21.72 -4.67
C ASP A 334 11.78 -20.88 -5.84
N LEU A 335 12.88 -20.15 -5.64
CA LEU A 335 13.59 -19.45 -6.72
C LEU A 335 13.99 -20.40 -7.85
N ALA A 336 14.60 -21.55 -7.51
CA ALA A 336 15.05 -22.54 -8.48
C ALA A 336 13.85 -23.13 -9.25
N MET A 337 12.74 -23.45 -8.57
CA MET A 337 11.52 -23.95 -9.17
C MET A 337 10.90 -22.93 -10.11
N LEU A 338 10.68 -21.69 -9.67
CA LEU A 338 10.11 -20.60 -10.47
C LEU A 338 10.95 -20.33 -11.73
N THR A 339 12.28 -20.29 -11.59
CA THR A 339 13.20 -20.16 -12.73
C THR A 339 13.08 -21.37 -13.69
N GLY A 340 12.97 -22.58 -13.14
CA GLY A 340 12.78 -23.82 -13.91
C GLY A 340 11.47 -23.84 -14.70
N LEU A 341 10.40 -23.34 -14.14
CA LEU A 341 9.09 -23.20 -14.78
C LEU A 341 9.06 -22.11 -15.86
N GLY A 342 10.05 -21.24 -15.90
CA GLY A 342 10.18 -20.21 -16.93
C GLY A 342 9.59 -18.86 -16.54
N VAL A 343 9.44 -18.58 -15.24
CA VAL A 343 9.15 -17.25 -14.72
C VAL A 343 10.27 -16.29 -15.12
N ASP A 344 9.93 -15.09 -15.58
CA ASP A 344 10.87 -14.13 -16.14
C ASP A 344 11.54 -13.27 -15.09
N LEU A 345 10.75 -12.77 -14.16
CA LEU A 345 11.15 -11.78 -13.15
C LEU A 345 10.91 -12.31 -11.73
N GLY A 346 11.69 -11.80 -10.78
CA GLY A 346 11.54 -12.18 -9.39
C GLY A 346 11.73 -11.03 -8.43
N GLN A 347 10.97 -11.07 -7.33
CA GLN A 347 11.04 -10.14 -6.21
C GLN A 347 10.86 -10.91 -4.90
N GLY A 348 11.56 -10.48 -3.85
CA GLY A 348 11.40 -11.08 -2.53
C GLY A 348 12.61 -10.86 -1.63
N TYR A 349 12.48 -11.22 -0.36
CA TYR A 349 13.52 -10.98 0.65
C TYR A 349 14.82 -11.77 0.40
N LEU A 350 14.75 -12.83 -0.36
CA LEU A 350 15.94 -13.56 -0.79
C LEU A 350 16.80 -12.71 -1.73
N ILE A 351 16.16 -11.95 -2.63
CA ILE A 351 16.79 -11.09 -3.66
C ILE A 351 17.19 -9.75 -3.05
N GLY A 352 16.24 -9.07 -2.39
CA GLY A 352 16.44 -7.82 -1.71
C GLY A 352 15.23 -7.41 -0.88
N LYS A 353 15.48 -6.84 0.30
CA LYS A 353 14.43 -6.26 1.12
C LYS A 353 14.14 -4.83 0.65
N PRO A 354 12.91 -4.32 0.86
CA PRO A 354 12.65 -2.91 0.70
C PRO A 354 13.62 -2.06 1.53
N ALA A 355 14.24 -1.05 0.92
CA ALA A 355 15.20 -0.17 1.57
C ALA A 355 14.91 1.30 1.20
N ALA A 356 15.28 2.23 2.08
CA ALA A 356 15.08 3.68 1.86
C ALA A 356 15.87 4.20 0.63
N ASP A 357 17.05 3.61 0.39
CA ASP A 357 17.84 3.85 -0.81
C ASP A 357 17.76 2.63 -1.74
N PRO A 358 17.71 2.81 -3.07
CA PRO A 358 17.75 1.72 -4.02
C PRO A 358 19.03 0.90 -3.87
N ALA A 359 18.91 -0.26 -3.21
CA ALA A 359 20.00 -1.19 -2.99
C ALA A 359 20.18 -2.10 -4.20
N GLU A 360 21.42 -2.41 -4.55
CA GLU A 360 21.70 -3.43 -5.56
C GLU A 360 21.15 -4.79 -5.10
N PRO A 361 20.52 -5.56 -6.02
CA PRO A 361 20.01 -6.88 -5.69
C PRO A 361 21.17 -7.84 -5.35
N ARG A 362 20.85 -8.86 -4.60
CA ARG A 362 21.82 -9.95 -4.38
C ARG A 362 22.08 -10.69 -5.68
N PRO A 363 23.34 -11.02 -6.01
CA PRO A 363 23.67 -11.74 -7.24
C PRO A 363 22.91 -13.08 -7.34
N ILE A 364 22.16 -13.27 -8.41
CA ILE A 364 21.34 -14.50 -8.62
C ILE A 364 22.21 -15.75 -8.65
N GLU A 365 23.42 -15.69 -9.22
CA GLU A 365 24.37 -16.82 -9.24
C GLU A 365 24.65 -17.37 -7.85
N THR A 366 24.74 -16.50 -6.84
CA THR A 366 24.94 -16.92 -5.44
C THR A 366 23.70 -17.51 -4.81
N LEU A 367 22.52 -17.25 -5.41
CA LEU A 367 21.23 -17.72 -4.91
C LEU A 367 20.76 -18.99 -5.61
N ARG A 368 21.21 -19.24 -6.84
CA ARG A 368 20.89 -20.48 -7.56
C ARG A 368 21.51 -21.68 -6.86
N LEU A 369 20.69 -22.68 -6.60
CA LEU A 369 21.20 -24.03 -6.41
C LEU A 369 21.55 -24.54 -7.81
N ASP A 370 22.58 -25.37 -7.96
CA ASP A 370 22.92 -26.11 -9.17
C ASP A 370 21.76 -27.07 -9.54
N ALA A 371 20.62 -26.51 -9.87
CA ALA A 371 19.46 -27.25 -10.28
C ALA A 371 19.58 -27.49 -11.79
N ALA A 372 19.80 -28.73 -12.16
CA ALA A 372 19.67 -29.20 -13.53
C ALA A 372 18.43 -28.56 -14.16
N ARG A 373 18.63 -27.81 -15.24
CA ARG A 373 17.57 -27.18 -16.03
C ARG A 373 16.50 -28.24 -16.34
N SER A 374 15.34 -28.14 -15.69
CA SER A 374 14.22 -29.04 -15.92
C SER A 374 13.85 -29.01 -17.41
N ALA A 375 13.63 -30.18 -18.00
CA ALA A 375 13.24 -30.32 -19.39
C ALA A 375 11.94 -29.58 -19.74
N ILE A 376 11.11 -29.27 -18.74
CA ILE A 376 9.83 -28.57 -18.84
C ILE A 376 10.07 -27.10 -19.23
N GLY A 377 11.03 -26.39 -18.64
CA GLY A 377 11.33 -25.00 -18.97
C GLY A 377 11.79 -24.77 -20.42
N ARG A 378 12.32 -25.80 -21.09
CA ARG A 378 12.67 -25.71 -22.51
C ARG A 378 11.45 -25.72 -23.43
N ARG A 379 10.42 -26.52 -23.15
CA ARG A 379 9.23 -26.62 -24.00
C ARG A 379 8.40 -25.32 -24.03
N VAL A 380 8.34 -24.60 -22.92
CA VAL A 380 7.58 -23.35 -22.83
C VAL A 380 8.33 -22.17 -23.50
N ARG A 381 9.67 -22.16 -23.43
CA ARG A 381 10.50 -21.11 -24.08
C ARG A 381 10.51 -21.18 -25.63
N GLU A 382 10.26 -22.31 -26.20
CA GLU A 382 10.27 -22.47 -27.68
C GLU A 382 9.01 -21.89 -28.37
N VAL A 383 7.98 -21.50 -27.60
CA VAL A 383 6.68 -21.11 -28.17
C VAL A 383 6.67 -19.72 -28.80
N ASN A 384 7.51 -18.75 -28.42
CA ASN A 384 7.66 -17.48 -29.17
C ASN A 384 8.80 -16.53 -28.74
N PRO A 385 10.02 -16.64 -29.30
CA PRO A 385 11.12 -15.73 -28.94
C PRO A 385 10.95 -14.28 -29.47
N LYS A 386 10.04 -14.04 -30.42
CA LYS A 386 9.88 -12.72 -31.05
C LYS A 386 9.00 -11.77 -30.25
N THR A 387 8.12 -12.25 -29.38
CA THR A 387 7.21 -11.42 -28.58
C THR A 387 7.90 -10.82 -27.35
N ARG A 388 8.93 -11.47 -26.81
CA ARG A 388 9.65 -11.00 -25.61
C ARG A 388 10.39 -9.67 -25.79
N ARG A 389 10.95 -9.43 -27.00
CA ARG A 389 11.69 -8.18 -27.27
C ARG A 389 10.82 -6.91 -27.30
N ARG A 390 9.49 -7.04 -27.41
CA ARG A 390 8.56 -5.90 -27.43
C ARG A 390 8.08 -5.45 -26.06
N ALA A 391 8.21 -6.27 -25.02
CA ALA A 391 7.81 -5.93 -23.67
C ALA A 391 8.85 -5.08 -22.90
N ILE A 392 10.11 -5.15 -23.34
CA ILE A 392 11.21 -4.37 -22.75
C ILE A 392 11.31 -3.05 -23.51
N PRO A 393 11.21 -1.88 -22.85
CA PRO A 393 11.48 -0.59 -23.49
C PRO A 393 12.88 -0.58 -24.11
N ALA A 394 13.02 -0.02 -25.32
CA ALA A 394 14.24 -0.05 -26.14
C ALA A 394 15.51 0.56 -25.50
N ASP A 395 15.40 1.19 -24.34
CA ASP A 395 16.50 1.83 -23.60
C ASP A 395 16.85 1.15 -22.28
N ARG A 396 16.34 -0.04 -21.99
CA ARG A 396 16.84 -0.85 -20.88
C ARG A 396 18.10 -1.58 -21.37
N PRO A 397 19.22 -1.59 -20.63
CA PRO A 397 20.35 -2.42 -20.97
C PRO A 397 19.90 -3.87 -21.10
N ALA A 398 20.39 -4.54 -22.13
CA ALA A 398 20.09 -5.92 -22.45
C ALA A 398 20.59 -6.89 -21.36
#